data_2eb8e83104f13bafc9dbac426e342302
#
_entry.id   2eb8e83104f13bafc9dbac426e342302
#
_cell.length_a   1.000
_cell.length_b   1.000
_cell.length_c   1.000
_cell.angle_alpha   90.00
_cell.angle_beta   90.00
_cell.angle_gamma   90.00
#
_symmetry.space_group_name_H-M   'P 1'
#
loop_
_entity.id
_entity.type
_entity.pdbx_description
1 polymer ?
#
loop_
_entity_poly.entity_id
_entity_poly.type
_entity_poly.pdbx_seq_one_letter_code
_entity_poly.pdbx_strand_id
1 'polypeptide(L)' 'MKILMILGTGAILTFPMDKSIEPDCFSQGHEIMQKISTYQDTGPEQGWYLNNSNVQLAGFYCQ' A
#
# COMPACT_ATOMS: atom_id res chain seq x y z
N MET A 1 -10.26 3.03 -12.98
CA MET A 1 -9.44 3.56 -11.88
C MET A 1 -8.44 2.53 -11.40
N LYS A 2 -7.33 2.99 -10.89
CA LYS A 2 -6.26 2.14 -10.37
C LYS A 2 -5.80 2.65 -9.03
N ILE A 3 -5.21 1.76 -8.24
CA ILE A 3 -4.57 2.09 -6.99
C ILE A 3 -3.07 1.96 -7.19
N LEU A 4 -2.33 3.02 -6.91
CA LEU A 4 -0.88 3.04 -7.08
C LEU A 4 -0.23 3.12 -5.70
N MET A 5 0.58 2.11 -5.38
CA MET A 5 1.34 2.07 -4.13
C MET A 5 2.74 2.60 -4.39
N ILE A 6 3.15 3.61 -3.64
CA ILE A 6 4.46 4.23 -3.78
C ILE A 6 5.39 3.64 -2.73
N LEU A 7 6.50 3.07 -3.18
CA LEU A 7 7.49 2.48 -2.30
C LEU A 7 8.55 3.51 -1.92
N GLY A 8 9.21 3.27 -0.80
CA GLY A 8 10.28 4.16 -0.35
C GLY A 8 11.46 4.23 -1.30
N THR A 9 11.60 3.26 -2.18
CA THR A 9 12.64 3.26 -3.22
C THR A 9 12.28 4.13 -4.42
N GLY A 10 11.04 4.60 -4.49
CA GLY A 10 10.53 5.32 -5.65
C GLY A 10 9.79 4.46 -6.65
N ALA A 11 9.82 3.15 -6.47
CA ALA A 11 9.07 2.25 -7.34
C ALA A 11 7.56 2.37 -7.07
N ILE A 12 6.76 2.05 -8.07
CA ILE A 12 5.30 2.12 -7.97
C ILE A 12 4.69 0.78 -8.34
N LEU A 13 3.83 0.27 -7.45
CA LEU A 13 3.04 -0.92 -7.72
C LEU A 13 1.63 -0.48 -8.11
N THR A 14 1.10 -1.10 -9.17
CA THR A 14 -0.23 -0.75 -9.67
C THR A 14 -1.19 -1.91 -9.43
N PHE A 15 -2.36 -1.60 -8.88
CA PHE A 15 -3.40 -2.58 -8.62
C PHE A 15 -4.71 -2.12 -9.25
N PRO A 16 -5.48 -3.03 -9.85
CA PRO A 16 -6.81 -2.66 -10.35
C PRO A 16 -7.76 -2.42 -9.19
N MET A 17 -8.66 -1.47 -9.37
CA MET A 17 -9.69 -1.18 -8.41
C MET A 17 -10.96 -1.96 -8.77
N ASP A 18 -11.51 -2.70 -7.81
CA ASP A 18 -12.76 -3.44 -8.00
C ASP A 18 -13.92 -2.61 -7.47
N LYS A 19 -14.71 -2.06 -8.38
CA LYS A 19 -15.82 -1.19 -8.04
C LYS A 19 -17.02 -1.96 -7.46
N SER A 20 -17.05 -3.26 -7.64
CA SER A 20 -18.18 -4.06 -7.15
C SER A 20 -18.07 -4.42 -5.68
N ILE A 21 -16.87 -4.34 -5.11
CA ILE A 21 -16.63 -4.74 -3.72
C ILE A 21 -16.66 -3.55 -2.79
N GLU A 22 -15.91 -2.50 -3.10
CA GLU A 22 -15.77 -1.34 -2.24
C GLU A 22 -16.19 -0.08 -2.97
N PRO A 23 -16.87 0.85 -2.27
CA PRO A 23 -17.33 2.06 -2.90
C PRO A 23 -16.24 3.10 -3.14
N ASP A 24 -15.15 3.08 -2.36
CA ASP A 24 -14.13 4.08 -2.55
C ASP A 24 -12.74 3.46 -2.64
N CYS A 25 -11.87 4.18 -3.33
CA CYS A 25 -10.53 3.74 -3.62
C CYS A 25 -9.65 3.70 -2.36
N PHE A 26 -9.89 4.59 -1.42
CA PHE A 26 -9.09 4.65 -0.20
C PHE A 26 -9.23 3.37 0.61
N SER A 27 -10.46 2.88 0.77
CA SER A 27 -10.71 1.65 1.51
C SER A 27 -10.06 0.45 0.85
N GLN A 28 -10.14 0.35 -0.48
CA GLN A 28 -9.50 -0.74 -1.20
C GLN A 28 -7.99 -0.67 -1.10
N GLY A 29 -7.44 0.53 -1.23
CA GLY A 29 -5.99 0.73 -1.10
C GLY A 29 -5.48 0.34 0.27
N HIS A 30 -6.24 0.68 1.31
CA HIS A 30 -5.88 0.33 2.68
C HIS A 30 -5.90 -1.19 2.89
N GLU A 31 -6.90 -1.88 2.34
CA GLU A 31 -6.94 -3.34 2.41
C GLU A 31 -5.77 -3.98 1.70
N ILE A 32 -5.44 -3.50 0.51
CA ILE A 32 -4.29 -4.03 -0.24
C ILE A 32 -3.01 -3.83 0.56
N MET A 33 -2.84 -2.64 1.14
CA MET A 33 -1.67 -2.34 1.95
C MET A 33 -1.53 -3.32 3.11
N GLN A 34 -2.64 -3.67 3.77
CA GLN A 34 -2.63 -4.61 4.88
C GLN A 34 -2.27 -6.02 4.44
N LYS A 35 -2.59 -6.39 3.20
CA LYS A 35 -2.31 -7.72 2.69
C LYS A 35 -0.87 -7.91 2.24
N ILE A 36 -0.28 -6.87 1.64
CA ILE A 36 1.06 -6.98 1.06
C ILE A 36 2.16 -6.49 1.98
N SER A 37 1.81 -5.87 3.12
CA SER A 37 2.79 -5.29 4.02
C SER A 37 2.40 -5.52 5.46
N THR A 38 3.38 -5.32 6.36
CA THR A 38 3.18 -5.48 7.80
C THR A 38 3.64 -4.19 8.48
N TYR A 39 2.85 -3.70 9.41
CA TYR A 39 3.19 -2.52 10.17
C TYR A 39 4.25 -2.86 11.22
N GLN A 40 5.31 -2.09 11.27
CA GLN A 40 6.33 -2.19 12.30
C GLN A 40 6.26 -0.98 13.19
N ASP A 41 6.14 -1.22 14.49
CA ASP A 41 5.95 -0.17 15.48
C ASP A 41 7.14 -0.13 16.43
N THR A 42 8.35 -0.07 15.89
CA THR A 42 9.56 -0.06 16.70
C THR A 42 10.52 1.03 16.28
N GLY A 43 10.78 1.97 17.19
CA GLY A 43 11.83 2.96 17.05
C GLY A 43 11.73 3.83 15.78
N PRO A 44 12.87 4.22 15.24
CA PRO A 44 12.90 5.10 14.08
C PRO A 44 12.47 4.43 12.78
N GLU A 45 12.22 3.13 12.80
CA GLU A 45 11.83 2.39 11.60
C GLU A 45 10.34 2.09 11.57
N GLN A 46 9.52 2.89 12.25
CA GLN A 46 8.07 2.73 12.22
C GLN A 46 7.54 2.89 10.81
N GLY A 47 6.55 2.05 10.46
CA GLY A 47 5.88 2.17 9.19
C GLY A 47 5.46 0.83 8.64
N TRP A 48 4.94 0.85 7.41
CA TRP A 48 4.50 -0.34 6.71
C TRP A 48 5.62 -0.83 5.80
N TYR A 49 5.97 -2.10 5.92
CA TYR A 49 7.03 -2.72 5.13
C TYR A 49 6.48 -3.91 4.36
N LEU A 50 6.91 -4.06 3.12
CA LEU A 50 6.50 -5.20 2.30
C LEU A 50 6.89 -6.51 2.98
N ASN A 51 6.00 -7.51 2.90
CA ASN A 51 6.20 -8.78 3.61
C ASN A 51 7.42 -9.55 3.17
N ASN A 52 7.80 -9.44 1.91
CA ASN A 52 8.91 -10.22 1.36
C ASN A 52 10.18 -9.40 1.15
N SER A 53 10.24 -8.21 1.70
CA SER A 53 11.41 -7.35 1.57
C SER A 53 11.41 -6.31 2.67
N ASN A 54 12.52 -5.57 2.80
CA ASN A 54 12.62 -4.50 3.77
C ASN A 54 12.24 -3.15 3.18
N VAL A 55 11.50 -3.16 2.08
CA VAL A 55 11.09 -1.93 1.42
C VAL A 55 9.89 -1.34 2.13
N GLN A 56 10.01 -0.09 2.56
CA GLN A 56 8.95 0.62 3.24
C GLN A 56 7.97 1.21 2.22
N LEU A 57 6.67 1.20 2.57
CA LEU A 57 5.65 1.87 1.77
C LEU A 57 5.63 3.35 2.13
N ALA A 58 5.70 4.21 1.12
CA ALA A 58 5.59 5.66 1.34
C ALA A 58 4.12 6.10 1.36
N GLY A 59 3.26 5.40 0.63
CA GLY A 59 1.85 5.73 0.58
C GLY A 59 1.19 5.14 -0.64
N PHE A 60 -0.06 5.57 -0.89
CA PHE A 60 -0.76 5.17 -2.11
C PHE A 60 -1.73 6.27 -2.54
N TYR A 61 -2.12 6.24 -3.80
CA TYR A 61 -3.12 7.15 -4.32
C TYR A 61 -3.92 6.46 -5.43
N CYS A 62 -5.02 7.09 -5.81
CA CYS A 62 -5.93 6.56 -6.82
C CYS A 62 -5.82 7.36 -8.11
N GLN A 63 -5.87 6.65 -9.22
CA GLN A 63 -5.77 7.30 -10.53
C GLN A 63 -6.86 6.81 -11.46
#